data_aac8ca32c2b874bb048bfed82d55ae0d
#
_entry.id   aac8ca32c2b874bb048bfed82d55ae0d
#
_cell.length_a   1.000
_cell.length_b   1.000
_cell.length_c   1.000
_cell.angle_alpha   90.00
_cell.angle_beta   90.00
_cell.angle_gamma   90.00
#
_symmetry.space_group_name_H-M   'P 1'
#
loop_
_entity.id
_entity.type
_entity.pdbx_description
1 polymer ?
#
loop_
_entity_poly.entity_id
_entity_poly.type
_entity_poly.pdbx_seq_one_letter_code
_entity_poly.pdbx_strand_id
1 'polypeptide(L)'
;MNRPPRNSQETVTTEFAYPVVPSRFPAGEDPVKRGQILDGAKQVFMKMGFDAASMNDVTREAGVSKGTIYVYFQSKEDLFAALIEREKGLFTEALRDILADSHDIEEGLRRFAHAFVRQIIETDMIPAMRTLLGVVDRMPGLCRRFLSNAPSNARSVLEAFIRQQVDKGALKTEDPDLAARQFIDLATGTFFKQRLFGEMIETPTREDRDRVIDSAVSVFLCAYGTGSCSKPR
;
A
#
# COMPACT_ATOMS: atom_id res chain seq x y z
N MET A 1 5.91 -62.78 56.81
CA MET A 1 4.88 -62.32 55.80
C MET A 1 5.15 -60.88 55.43
N ASN A 2 5.80 -60.71 54.30
CA ASN A 2 6.32 -59.44 53.88
C ASN A 2 5.44 -58.90 52.70
N ARG A 3 4.83 -57.75 52.89
CA ARG A 3 4.11 -57.07 51.81
C ARG A 3 5.06 -56.08 51.18
N PRO A 4 5.16 -56.01 49.81
CA PRO A 4 5.98 -55.03 49.15
C PRO A 4 5.28 -53.64 49.04
N PRO A 5 6.01 -52.52 48.91
CA PRO A 5 5.45 -51.16 48.85
C PRO A 5 4.83 -50.87 47.49
N ARG A 6 3.75 -50.11 47.51
CA ARG A 6 3.07 -49.56 46.35
C ARG A 6 3.93 -48.47 45.70
N ASN A 7 4.20 -48.64 44.45
CA ASN A 7 4.85 -47.68 43.58
C ASN A 7 3.83 -46.58 43.21
N SER A 8 4.04 -45.37 43.69
CA SER A 8 3.26 -44.20 43.29
C SER A 8 3.84 -43.63 41.99
N GLN A 9 3.16 -43.86 40.89
CA GLN A 9 3.45 -43.16 39.62
C GLN A 9 2.95 -41.73 39.74
N GLU A 10 3.86 -40.79 39.86
CA GLU A 10 3.59 -39.34 39.64
C GLU A 10 3.41 -39.09 38.17
N THR A 11 2.18 -38.83 37.75
CA THR A 11 1.83 -38.32 36.44
C THR A 11 2.15 -36.83 36.39
N VAL A 12 3.29 -36.49 35.80
CA VAL A 12 3.63 -35.09 35.48
C VAL A 12 2.74 -34.65 34.33
N THR A 13 1.67 -33.94 34.64
CA THR A 13 0.83 -33.27 33.66
C THR A 13 1.52 -31.96 33.30
N THR A 14 2.21 -31.94 32.17
CA THR A 14 2.76 -30.70 31.61
C THR A 14 1.60 -29.87 31.05
N GLU A 15 1.15 -28.92 31.83
CA GLU A 15 0.15 -27.93 31.44
C GLU A 15 0.80 -26.97 30.46
N PHE A 16 0.54 -27.15 29.15
CA PHE A 16 0.89 -26.18 28.14
C PHE A 16 0.01 -24.95 28.39
N ALA A 17 0.58 -23.94 29.03
CA ALA A 17 -0.03 -22.63 29.14
C ALA A 17 -0.05 -21.98 27.74
N TYR A 18 -1.19 -22.03 27.05
CA TYR A 18 -1.44 -21.18 25.88
C TYR A 18 -1.39 -19.73 26.35
N PRO A 19 -0.71 -18.84 25.57
CA PRO A 19 -0.73 -17.43 25.91
C PRO A 19 -2.18 -16.95 25.91
N VAL A 20 -2.64 -16.44 27.04
CA VAL A 20 -3.95 -15.82 27.20
C VAL A 20 -3.92 -14.53 26.37
N VAL A 21 -4.47 -14.59 25.15
CA VAL A 21 -4.72 -13.38 24.35
C VAL A 21 -5.73 -12.55 25.15
N PRO A 22 -5.42 -11.31 25.50
CA PRO A 22 -6.35 -10.49 26.25
C PRO A 22 -7.66 -10.37 25.50
N SER A 23 -8.77 -10.83 26.09
CA SER A 23 -10.07 -10.93 25.46
C SER A 23 -10.76 -9.57 25.24
N ARG A 24 -10.12 -8.44 25.59
CA ARG A 24 -10.61 -7.08 25.38
C ARG A 24 -9.45 -6.11 25.19
N PHE A 25 -9.42 -5.49 24.02
CA PHE A 25 -8.62 -4.29 23.79
C PHE A 25 -9.27 -3.09 24.51
N PRO A 26 -8.49 -2.10 24.95
CA PRO A 26 -9.02 -0.80 25.37
C PRO A 26 -9.92 -0.20 24.29
N ALA A 27 -10.83 0.67 24.69
CA ALA A 27 -11.75 1.32 23.75
C ALA A 27 -10.95 2.10 22.70
N GLY A 28 -11.18 1.81 21.42
CA GLY A 28 -10.47 2.42 20.28
C GLY A 28 -9.19 1.72 19.83
N GLU A 29 -8.73 0.68 20.52
CA GLU A 29 -7.44 0.02 20.24
C GLU A 29 -7.58 -1.37 19.58
N ASP A 30 -8.82 -1.88 19.42
CA ASP A 30 -9.05 -3.17 18.75
C ASP A 30 -8.77 -3.05 17.23
N PRO A 31 -7.68 -3.67 16.71
CA PRO A 31 -7.31 -3.57 15.30
C PRO A 31 -8.33 -4.24 14.37
N VAL A 32 -9.00 -5.29 14.83
CA VAL A 32 -10.04 -5.99 14.06
C VAL A 32 -11.24 -5.08 13.88
N LYS A 33 -11.68 -4.44 14.97
CA LYS A 33 -12.78 -3.50 14.93
C LYS A 33 -12.45 -2.26 14.09
N ARG A 34 -11.22 -1.75 14.21
CA ARG A 34 -10.74 -0.65 13.38
C ARG A 34 -10.74 -1.03 11.89
N GLY A 35 -10.26 -2.23 11.57
CA GLY A 35 -10.30 -2.78 10.20
C GLY A 35 -11.72 -2.86 9.65
N GLN A 36 -12.67 -3.42 10.41
CA GLN A 36 -14.08 -3.52 10.06
C GLN A 36 -14.70 -2.15 9.70
N ILE A 37 -14.39 -1.10 10.49
CA ILE A 37 -14.88 0.26 10.21
C ILE A 37 -14.27 0.81 8.93
N LEU A 38 -12.96 0.62 8.70
CA LEU A 38 -12.28 1.07 7.49
C LEU A 38 -12.78 0.35 6.23
N ASP A 39 -13.15 -0.93 6.33
CA ASP A 39 -13.74 -1.67 5.21
C ASP A 39 -15.12 -1.14 4.86
N GLY A 40 -15.97 -0.88 5.85
CA GLY A 40 -17.26 -0.23 5.64
C GLY A 40 -17.11 1.18 5.06
N ALA A 41 -16.14 1.95 5.54
CA ALA A 41 -15.82 3.28 5.01
C ALA A 41 -15.41 3.22 3.54
N LYS A 42 -14.57 2.25 3.16
CA LYS A 42 -14.18 2.04 1.77
C LYS A 42 -15.38 1.81 0.87
N GLN A 43 -16.27 0.90 1.26
CA GLN A 43 -17.50 0.61 0.49
C GLN A 43 -18.39 1.84 0.32
N VAL A 44 -18.62 2.60 1.40
CA VAL A 44 -19.46 3.80 1.38
C VAL A 44 -18.83 4.90 0.51
N PHE A 45 -17.56 5.22 0.71
CA PHE A 45 -16.88 6.28 -0.07
C PHE A 45 -16.77 5.92 -1.56
N MET A 46 -16.61 4.65 -1.90
CA MET A 46 -16.58 4.19 -3.28
C MET A 46 -17.95 4.30 -3.95
N LYS A 47 -19.02 3.96 -3.23
CA LYS A 47 -20.39 3.95 -3.75
C LYS A 47 -20.97 5.36 -3.89
N MET A 48 -20.75 6.22 -2.91
CA MET A 48 -21.43 7.51 -2.78
C MET A 48 -20.52 8.72 -3.01
N GLY A 49 -19.19 8.53 -3.01
CA GLY A 49 -18.22 9.60 -2.93
C GLY A 49 -18.05 10.13 -1.50
N PHE A 50 -16.99 10.90 -1.28
CA PHE A 50 -16.68 11.43 0.05
C PHE A 50 -17.72 12.48 0.53
N ASP A 51 -18.13 13.41 -0.34
CA ASP A 51 -18.99 14.53 0.06
C ASP A 51 -20.40 14.05 0.45
N ALA A 52 -20.99 13.13 -0.31
CA ALA A 52 -22.34 12.60 -0.05
C ALA A 52 -22.39 11.58 1.10
N ALA A 53 -21.27 10.95 1.42
CA ALA A 53 -21.17 9.97 2.49
C ALA A 53 -21.25 10.61 3.89
N SER A 54 -21.88 9.90 4.84
CA SER A 54 -21.94 10.30 6.24
C SER A 54 -21.37 9.24 7.18
N MET A 55 -21.00 9.62 8.40
CA MET A 55 -20.59 8.69 9.45
C MET A 55 -21.69 7.65 9.76
N ASN A 56 -22.98 8.02 9.61
CA ASN A 56 -24.09 7.08 9.81
C ASN A 56 -24.15 6.02 8.69
N ASP A 57 -23.83 6.37 7.44
CA ASP A 57 -23.77 5.40 6.35
C ASP A 57 -22.65 4.39 6.60
N VAL A 58 -21.48 4.86 7.04
CA VAL A 58 -20.37 3.98 7.41
C VAL A 58 -20.74 3.10 8.61
N THR A 59 -21.40 3.64 9.63
CA THR A 59 -21.87 2.87 10.80
C THR A 59 -22.74 1.69 10.38
N ARG A 60 -23.66 1.93 9.46
CA ARG A 60 -24.58 0.91 8.92
C ARG A 60 -23.84 -0.13 8.10
N GLU A 61 -22.94 0.29 7.20
CA GLU A 61 -22.18 -0.58 6.33
C GLU A 61 -21.20 -1.46 7.13
N ALA A 62 -20.50 -0.86 8.07
CA ALA A 62 -19.54 -1.55 8.94
C ALA A 62 -20.21 -2.44 10.01
N GLY A 63 -21.53 -2.35 10.21
CA GLY A 63 -22.23 -3.12 11.25
C GLY A 63 -21.79 -2.79 12.67
N VAL A 64 -21.48 -1.52 12.94
CA VAL A 64 -21.05 -1.04 14.27
C VAL A 64 -22.03 -0.01 14.83
N SER A 65 -22.02 0.20 16.16
CA SER A 65 -22.82 1.25 16.77
C SER A 65 -22.24 2.64 16.49
N LYS A 66 -23.10 3.67 16.55
CA LYS A 66 -22.66 5.06 16.44
C LYS A 66 -21.63 5.42 17.52
N GLY A 67 -21.82 4.96 18.75
CA GLY A 67 -20.83 5.15 19.82
C GLY A 67 -19.50 4.50 19.48
N THR A 68 -19.52 3.29 18.90
CA THR A 68 -18.30 2.57 18.51
C THR A 68 -17.48 3.34 17.47
N ILE A 69 -18.10 3.82 16.39
CA ILE A 69 -17.33 4.50 15.33
C ILE A 69 -16.64 5.78 15.85
N TYR A 70 -17.29 6.54 16.73
CA TYR A 70 -16.72 7.77 17.28
C TYR A 70 -15.62 7.55 18.33
N VAL A 71 -15.47 6.32 18.85
CA VAL A 71 -14.33 5.92 19.68
C VAL A 71 -13.07 5.77 18.84
N TYR A 72 -13.18 5.35 17.56
CA TYR A 72 -12.05 5.14 16.67
C TYR A 72 -11.73 6.33 15.78
N PHE A 73 -12.76 7.08 15.34
CA PHE A 73 -12.62 8.16 14.37
C PHE A 73 -13.53 9.34 14.77
N GLN A 74 -12.91 10.50 14.95
CA GLN A 74 -13.63 11.69 15.42
C GLN A 74 -14.50 12.35 14.35
N SER A 75 -14.14 12.17 13.07
CA SER A 75 -14.83 12.79 11.94
C SER A 75 -14.75 11.91 10.68
N LYS A 76 -15.53 12.27 9.67
CA LYS A 76 -15.48 11.65 8.35
C LYS A 76 -14.10 11.83 7.70
N GLU A 77 -13.50 12.98 7.91
CA GLU A 77 -12.17 13.37 7.44
C GLU A 77 -11.07 12.52 8.08
N ASP A 78 -11.16 12.31 9.40
CA ASP A 78 -10.23 11.46 10.14
C ASP A 78 -10.32 10.00 9.67
N LEU A 79 -11.54 9.50 9.51
CA LEU A 79 -11.81 8.17 8.95
C LEU A 79 -11.26 8.02 7.53
N PHE A 80 -11.47 9.02 6.67
CA PHE A 80 -10.97 8.99 5.29
C PHE A 80 -9.44 9.04 5.25
N ALA A 81 -8.82 9.88 6.09
CA ALA A 81 -7.36 9.93 6.22
C ALA A 81 -6.78 8.56 6.62
N ALA A 82 -7.39 7.91 7.61
CA ALA A 82 -6.97 6.59 8.08
C ALA A 82 -7.17 5.49 7.02
N LEU A 83 -8.24 5.58 6.22
CA LEU A 83 -8.48 4.67 5.09
C LEU A 83 -7.37 4.82 4.03
N ILE A 84 -7.06 6.04 3.63
CA ILE A 84 -6.01 6.33 2.65
C ILE A 84 -4.65 5.81 3.13
N GLU A 85 -4.29 6.04 4.40
CA GLU A 85 -3.03 5.54 4.97
C GLU A 85 -2.96 4.00 4.98
N ARG A 86 -4.07 3.32 5.29
CA ARG A 86 -4.13 1.85 5.24
C ARG A 86 -3.92 1.32 3.81
N GLU A 87 -4.67 1.83 2.84
CA GLU A 87 -4.58 1.37 1.44
C GLU A 87 -3.17 1.63 0.87
N LYS A 88 -2.59 2.78 1.19
CA LYS A 88 -1.22 3.15 0.82
C LYS A 88 -0.20 2.20 1.45
N GLY A 89 -0.37 1.85 2.73
CA GLY A 89 0.48 0.90 3.45
C GLY A 89 0.47 -0.48 2.80
N LEU A 90 -0.71 -1.03 2.53
CA LEU A 90 -0.88 -2.34 1.87
C LEU A 90 -0.20 -2.39 0.50
N PHE A 91 -0.38 -1.33 -0.30
CA PHE A 91 0.28 -1.24 -1.60
C PHE A 91 1.80 -1.17 -1.47
N THR A 92 2.30 -0.40 -0.51
CA THR A 92 3.74 -0.23 -0.26
C THR A 92 4.41 -1.53 0.16
N GLU A 93 3.77 -2.33 1.03
CA GLU A 93 4.26 -3.66 1.41
C GLU A 93 4.32 -4.59 0.19
N ALA A 94 3.27 -4.64 -0.62
CA ALA A 94 3.27 -5.44 -1.84
C ALA A 94 4.41 -5.06 -2.81
N LEU A 95 4.73 -3.76 -2.94
CA LEU A 95 5.87 -3.31 -3.75
C LEU A 95 7.22 -3.72 -3.16
N ARG A 96 7.34 -3.72 -1.83
CA ARG A 96 8.55 -4.16 -1.13
C ARG A 96 8.81 -5.64 -1.39
N ASP A 97 7.78 -6.48 -1.29
CA ASP A 97 7.87 -7.92 -1.56
C ASP A 97 8.26 -8.18 -3.02
N ILE A 98 7.64 -7.46 -3.97
CA ILE A 98 7.98 -7.55 -5.40
C ILE A 98 9.46 -7.28 -5.66
N LEU A 99 10.03 -6.23 -5.04
CA LEU A 99 11.44 -5.88 -5.24
C LEU A 99 12.39 -6.81 -4.50
N ALA A 100 11.98 -7.34 -3.34
CA ALA A 100 12.78 -8.32 -2.58
C ALA A 100 12.93 -9.65 -3.33
N ASP A 101 11.88 -10.09 -4.04
CA ASP A 101 11.84 -11.34 -4.79
C ASP A 101 12.45 -11.23 -6.20
N SER A 102 12.98 -10.07 -6.59
CA SER A 102 13.50 -9.86 -7.94
C SER A 102 14.95 -10.35 -8.05
N HIS A 103 15.25 -11.08 -9.12
CA HIS A 103 16.57 -11.68 -9.36
C HIS A 103 17.59 -10.64 -9.84
N ASP A 104 17.14 -9.68 -10.65
CA ASP A 104 17.97 -8.61 -11.18
C ASP A 104 17.22 -7.27 -11.20
N ILE A 105 17.94 -6.21 -11.55
CA ILE A 105 17.42 -4.85 -11.53
C ILE A 105 16.35 -4.63 -12.60
N GLU A 106 16.50 -5.19 -13.80
CA GLU A 106 15.56 -5.01 -14.90
C GLU A 106 14.23 -5.67 -14.57
N GLU A 107 14.25 -6.90 -14.06
CA GLU A 107 13.08 -7.61 -13.56
C GLU A 107 12.40 -6.83 -12.42
N GLY A 108 13.17 -6.35 -11.45
CA GLY A 108 12.65 -5.59 -10.32
C GLY A 108 11.92 -4.32 -10.75
N LEU A 109 12.53 -3.52 -11.62
CA LEU A 109 11.93 -2.32 -12.16
C LEU A 109 10.67 -2.63 -12.98
N ARG A 110 10.71 -3.67 -13.83
CA ARG A 110 9.55 -4.08 -14.64
C ARG A 110 8.38 -4.53 -13.77
N ARG A 111 8.61 -5.41 -12.80
CA ARG A 111 7.57 -5.90 -11.88
C ARG A 111 6.98 -4.77 -11.01
N PHE A 112 7.83 -3.87 -10.52
CA PHE A 112 7.41 -2.68 -9.79
C PHE A 112 6.49 -1.80 -10.66
N ALA A 113 6.90 -1.50 -11.89
CA ALA A 113 6.12 -0.67 -12.82
C ALA A 113 4.76 -1.31 -13.16
N HIS A 114 4.72 -2.62 -13.42
CA HIS A 114 3.47 -3.35 -13.65
C HIS A 114 2.52 -3.27 -12.45
N ALA A 115 3.02 -3.46 -11.24
CA ALA A 115 2.21 -3.35 -10.03
C ALA A 115 1.66 -1.94 -9.85
N PHE A 116 2.47 -0.91 -10.13
CA PHE A 116 2.05 0.48 -10.01
C PHE A 116 1.02 0.87 -11.08
N VAL A 117 1.24 0.48 -12.33
CA VAL A 117 0.29 0.73 -13.44
C VAL A 117 -1.04 0.02 -13.16
N ARG A 118 -1.00 -1.23 -12.66
CA ARG A 118 -2.22 -1.94 -12.23
C ARG A 118 -2.95 -1.19 -11.13
N GLN A 119 -2.24 -0.66 -10.14
CA GLN A 119 -2.82 0.15 -9.06
C GLN A 119 -3.57 1.37 -9.61
N ILE A 120 -3.02 2.04 -10.63
CA ILE A 120 -3.64 3.20 -11.28
C ILE A 120 -4.90 2.80 -12.08
N ILE A 121 -4.82 1.71 -12.83
CA ILE A 121 -5.85 1.34 -13.82
C ILE A 121 -7.00 0.56 -13.17
N GLU A 122 -6.70 -0.39 -12.29
CA GLU A 122 -7.62 -1.45 -11.84
C GLU A 122 -8.16 -1.22 -10.43
N THR A 123 -7.66 -0.18 -9.69
CA THR A 123 -8.10 0.07 -8.31
C THR A 123 -8.77 1.44 -8.15
N ASP A 124 -9.21 1.68 -6.93
CA ASP A 124 -9.87 2.91 -6.51
C ASP A 124 -8.91 4.06 -6.22
N MET A 125 -7.62 3.91 -6.56
CA MET A 125 -6.61 4.95 -6.32
C MET A 125 -6.98 6.27 -6.99
N ILE A 126 -7.41 6.24 -8.24
CA ILE A 126 -7.79 7.47 -8.98
C ILE A 126 -9.08 8.10 -8.44
N PRO A 127 -10.18 7.37 -8.17
CA PRO A 127 -11.31 7.92 -7.44
C PRO A 127 -10.95 8.59 -6.11
N ALA A 128 -10.10 7.95 -5.30
CA ALA A 128 -9.60 8.53 -4.05
C ALA A 128 -8.76 9.80 -4.29
N MET A 129 -7.92 9.81 -5.31
CA MET A 129 -7.13 10.98 -5.70
C MET A 129 -8.01 12.15 -6.14
N ARG A 130 -9.05 11.89 -6.96
CA ARG A 130 -10.03 12.94 -7.34
C ARG A 130 -10.75 13.51 -6.12
N THR A 131 -11.11 12.67 -5.16
CA THR A 131 -11.68 13.11 -3.89
C THR A 131 -10.73 14.02 -3.13
N LEU A 132 -9.45 13.65 -3.03
CA LEU A 132 -8.41 14.48 -2.39
C LEU A 132 -8.24 15.83 -3.09
N LEU A 133 -8.24 15.85 -4.43
CA LEU A 133 -8.19 17.10 -5.21
C LEU A 133 -9.40 17.99 -4.94
N GLY A 134 -10.59 17.42 -4.81
CA GLY A 134 -11.82 18.17 -4.49
C GLY A 134 -11.85 18.79 -3.09
N VAL A 135 -10.99 18.33 -2.17
CA VAL A 135 -10.92 18.85 -0.79
C VAL A 135 -9.61 19.56 -0.46
N VAL A 136 -8.71 19.75 -1.43
CA VAL A 136 -7.34 20.27 -1.20
C VAL A 136 -7.34 21.63 -0.51
N ASP A 137 -8.23 22.53 -0.92
CA ASP A 137 -8.32 23.88 -0.36
C ASP A 137 -8.94 23.89 1.05
N ARG A 138 -9.84 22.95 1.31
CA ARG A 138 -10.52 22.81 2.62
C ARG A 138 -9.70 22.02 3.63
N MET A 139 -8.90 21.05 3.15
CA MET A 139 -8.16 20.10 3.98
C MET A 139 -6.70 19.93 3.53
N PRO A 140 -5.91 21.01 3.45
CA PRO A 140 -4.54 20.95 2.91
C PRO A 140 -3.62 20.02 3.72
N GLY A 141 -3.89 19.83 5.02
CA GLY A 141 -3.15 18.91 5.88
C GLY A 141 -3.32 17.44 5.49
N LEU A 142 -4.53 17.04 5.07
CA LEU A 142 -4.81 15.70 4.58
C LEU A 142 -4.06 15.43 3.26
N CYS A 143 -4.17 16.36 2.32
CA CYS A 143 -3.52 16.23 1.01
C CYS A 143 -1.99 16.21 1.14
N ARG A 144 -1.42 17.04 2.01
CA ARG A 144 0.03 17.00 2.30
C ARG A 144 0.47 15.66 2.87
N ARG A 145 -0.28 15.07 3.81
CA ARG A 145 0.04 13.74 4.36
C ARG A 145 -0.03 12.66 3.29
N PHE A 146 -1.00 12.72 2.39
CA PHE A 146 -1.09 11.77 1.27
C PHE A 146 0.14 11.83 0.36
N LEU A 147 0.62 13.02 0.03
CA LEU A 147 1.80 13.24 -0.82
C LEU A 147 3.12 13.21 -0.05
N SER A 148 3.09 13.21 1.28
CA SER A 148 4.30 13.27 2.10
C SER A 148 5.22 12.07 1.89
N ASN A 149 6.50 12.32 2.08
CA ASN A 149 7.59 11.33 2.00
C ASN A 149 7.62 10.39 3.23
N ALA A 150 6.46 9.94 3.69
CA ALA A 150 6.44 8.94 4.77
C ALA A 150 7.27 7.72 4.35
N PRO A 151 7.99 7.06 5.26
CA PRO A 151 8.79 5.86 4.96
C PRO A 151 7.98 4.72 4.31
N SER A 152 6.67 4.85 4.30
CA SER A 152 5.70 3.89 3.78
C SER A 152 5.06 4.36 2.46
N ASN A 153 5.81 4.88 1.51
CA ASN A 153 5.29 5.15 0.16
C ASN A 153 6.09 4.42 -0.92
N ALA A 154 5.47 4.22 -2.07
CA ALA A 154 6.05 3.51 -3.21
C ALA A 154 7.40 4.10 -3.67
N ARG A 155 7.56 5.43 -3.56
CA ARG A 155 8.82 6.11 -3.90
C ARG A 155 9.95 5.71 -2.95
N SER A 156 9.71 5.73 -1.63
CA SER A 156 10.73 5.36 -0.64
C SER A 156 11.17 3.90 -0.78
N VAL A 157 10.25 3.01 -1.17
CA VAL A 157 10.57 1.61 -1.44
C VAL A 157 11.46 1.48 -2.66
N LEU A 158 11.13 2.18 -3.75
CA LEU A 158 11.95 2.17 -4.96
C LEU A 158 13.30 2.86 -4.73
N GLU A 159 13.35 3.97 -3.99
CA GLU A 159 14.60 4.64 -3.59
C GLU A 159 15.54 3.69 -2.85
N ALA A 160 15.01 2.94 -1.87
CA ALA A 160 15.81 1.96 -1.11
C ALA A 160 16.34 0.85 -2.02
N PHE A 161 15.54 0.37 -2.96
CA PHE A 161 15.97 -0.60 -3.96
C PHE A 161 17.07 -0.04 -4.87
N ILE A 162 16.91 1.17 -5.41
CA ILE A 162 17.89 1.84 -6.24
C ILE A 162 19.20 2.02 -5.47
N ARG A 163 19.16 2.48 -4.22
CA ARG A 163 20.33 2.62 -3.35
C ARG A 163 21.09 1.30 -3.20
N GLN A 164 20.37 0.20 -2.95
CA GLN A 164 20.97 -1.12 -2.89
C GLN A 164 21.63 -1.53 -4.22
N GLN A 165 21.04 -1.16 -5.37
CA GLN A 165 21.65 -1.45 -6.67
C GLN A 165 22.88 -0.57 -6.97
N VAL A 166 22.91 0.66 -6.44
CA VAL A 166 24.13 1.50 -6.47
C VAL A 166 25.23 0.90 -5.63
N ASP A 167 24.94 0.42 -4.42
CA ASP A 167 25.91 -0.25 -3.55
C ASP A 167 26.48 -1.53 -4.17
N LYS A 168 25.67 -2.24 -4.96
CA LYS A 168 26.08 -3.42 -5.75
C LYS A 168 26.85 -3.06 -7.03
N GLY A 169 26.94 -1.79 -7.40
CA GLY A 169 27.58 -1.31 -8.62
C GLY A 169 26.77 -1.56 -9.91
N ALA A 170 25.51 -1.95 -9.81
CA ALA A 170 24.62 -2.14 -10.96
C ALA A 170 24.05 -0.82 -11.50
N LEU A 171 23.90 0.19 -10.63
CA LEU A 171 23.48 1.54 -10.97
C LEU A 171 24.53 2.58 -10.55
N LYS A 172 24.47 3.75 -11.19
CA LYS A 172 25.27 4.93 -10.85
C LYS A 172 24.37 6.15 -10.76
N THR A 173 24.15 6.65 -9.55
CA THR A 173 23.47 7.93 -9.28
C THR A 173 23.93 8.49 -7.94
N GLU A 174 24.02 9.81 -7.85
CA GLU A 174 24.26 10.53 -6.59
C GLU A 174 22.95 10.84 -5.84
N ASP A 175 21.81 10.78 -6.54
CA ASP A 175 20.48 11.06 -5.99
C ASP A 175 19.49 9.92 -6.31
N PRO A 176 19.46 8.85 -5.49
CA PRO A 176 18.52 7.74 -5.64
C PRO A 176 17.04 8.16 -5.52
N ASP A 177 16.73 9.21 -4.75
CA ASP A 177 15.36 9.73 -4.62
C ASP A 177 14.88 10.37 -5.93
N LEU A 178 15.73 11.17 -6.58
CA LEU A 178 15.42 11.74 -7.90
C LEU A 178 15.26 10.64 -8.95
N ALA A 179 16.14 9.65 -8.95
CA ALA A 179 16.07 8.52 -9.87
C ALA A 179 14.75 7.73 -9.69
N ALA A 180 14.32 7.50 -8.44
CA ALA A 180 13.06 6.82 -8.14
C ALA A 180 11.84 7.62 -8.67
N ARG A 181 11.82 8.93 -8.46
CA ARG A 181 10.76 9.81 -9.01
C ARG A 181 10.69 9.75 -10.51
N GLN A 182 11.82 9.90 -11.18
CA GLN A 182 11.91 9.86 -12.64
C GLN A 182 11.43 8.52 -13.20
N PHE A 183 11.79 7.41 -12.58
CA PHE A 183 11.31 6.10 -13.01
C PHE A 183 9.78 5.97 -12.87
N ILE A 184 9.22 6.37 -11.72
CA ILE A 184 7.78 6.33 -11.49
C ILE A 184 7.06 7.18 -12.54
N ASP A 185 7.53 8.39 -12.82
CA ASP A 185 6.92 9.28 -13.81
C ASP A 185 6.99 8.71 -15.23
N LEU A 186 8.12 8.12 -15.61
CA LEU A 186 8.29 7.47 -16.92
C LEU A 186 7.33 6.29 -17.09
N ALA A 187 7.21 5.44 -16.07
CA ALA A 187 6.43 4.21 -16.15
C ALA A 187 4.91 4.46 -16.04
N THR A 188 4.50 5.49 -15.28
CA THR A 188 3.10 5.65 -14.88
C THR A 188 2.44 6.94 -15.40
N GLY A 189 3.22 7.96 -15.76
CA GLY A 189 2.73 9.30 -16.01
C GLY A 189 1.63 9.38 -17.08
N THR A 190 1.75 8.60 -18.15
CA THR A 190 0.73 8.51 -19.21
C THR A 190 -0.59 7.97 -18.67
N PHE A 191 -0.56 6.81 -18.03
CA PHE A 191 -1.76 6.15 -17.50
C PHE A 191 -2.41 6.94 -16.37
N PHE A 192 -1.59 7.52 -15.49
CA PHE A 192 -2.07 8.32 -14.38
C PHE A 192 -2.87 9.54 -14.87
N LYS A 193 -2.31 10.32 -15.79
CA LYS A 193 -2.97 11.51 -16.34
C LYS A 193 -4.26 11.16 -17.07
N GLN A 194 -4.21 10.19 -17.99
CA GLN A 194 -5.40 9.77 -18.74
C GLN A 194 -6.52 9.28 -17.82
N ARG A 195 -6.18 8.50 -16.79
CA ARG A 195 -7.14 8.00 -15.83
C ARG A 195 -7.68 9.11 -14.91
N LEU A 196 -6.80 10.03 -14.45
CA LEU A 196 -7.17 11.13 -13.57
C LEU A 196 -8.15 12.11 -14.24
N PHE A 197 -7.90 12.46 -15.50
CA PHE A 197 -8.72 13.42 -16.26
C PHE A 197 -9.87 12.78 -17.05
N GLY A 198 -10.00 11.44 -16.98
CA GLY A 198 -11.11 10.73 -17.64
C GLY A 198 -10.93 10.53 -19.15
N GLU A 199 -9.71 10.71 -19.68
CA GLU A 199 -9.39 10.46 -21.10
C GLU A 199 -9.28 8.96 -21.41
N MET A 200 -9.07 8.13 -20.39
CA MET A 200 -8.99 6.68 -20.54
C MET A 200 -10.41 6.11 -20.73
N ILE A 201 -10.84 5.96 -21.96
CA ILE A 201 -12.16 5.42 -22.33
C ILE A 201 -12.16 3.89 -22.16
N GLU A 202 -11.11 3.24 -22.62
CA GLU A 202 -10.93 1.80 -22.52
C GLU A 202 -9.70 1.46 -21.67
N THR A 203 -9.74 0.32 -21.01
CA THR A 203 -8.57 -0.18 -20.28
C THR A 203 -7.47 -0.53 -21.27
N PRO A 204 -6.24 0.00 -21.14
CA PRO A 204 -5.14 -0.32 -22.02
C PRO A 204 -4.89 -1.83 -22.10
N THR A 205 -4.61 -2.33 -23.28
CA THR A 205 -4.26 -3.72 -23.48
C THR A 205 -2.98 -4.06 -22.69
N ARG A 206 -2.74 -5.34 -22.48
CA ARG A 206 -1.48 -5.77 -21.87
C ARG A 206 -0.28 -5.31 -22.70
N GLU A 207 -0.37 -5.41 -24.01
CA GLU A 207 0.69 -5.03 -24.95
C GLU A 207 1.00 -3.53 -24.87
N ASP A 208 -0.02 -2.65 -24.78
CA ASP A 208 0.19 -1.21 -24.60
C ASP A 208 0.88 -0.89 -23.27
N ARG A 209 0.49 -1.59 -22.20
CA ARG A 209 1.14 -1.43 -20.89
C ARG A 209 2.59 -1.90 -20.92
N ASP A 210 2.85 -3.08 -21.48
CA ASP A 210 4.18 -3.66 -21.60
C ASP A 210 5.10 -2.73 -22.40
N ARG A 211 4.63 -2.19 -23.53
CA ARG A 211 5.38 -1.24 -24.36
C ARG A 211 5.83 0.01 -23.59
N VAL A 212 4.94 0.62 -22.80
CA VAL A 212 5.29 1.82 -22.00
C VAL A 212 6.28 1.45 -20.89
N ILE A 213 6.05 0.33 -20.20
CA ILE A 213 6.89 -0.12 -19.09
C ILE A 213 8.27 -0.51 -19.60
N ASP A 214 8.37 -1.28 -20.68
CA ASP A 214 9.65 -1.69 -21.27
C ASP A 214 10.48 -0.48 -21.74
N SER A 215 9.80 0.51 -22.34
CA SER A 215 10.43 1.78 -22.70
C SER A 215 10.95 2.53 -21.47
N ALA A 216 10.16 2.62 -20.41
CA ALA A 216 10.56 3.29 -19.16
C ALA A 216 11.79 2.61 -18.52
N VAL A 217 11.79 1.28 -18.44
CA VAL A 217 12.92 0.49 -17.93
C VAL A 217 14.16 0.70 -18.77
N SER A 218 14.03 0.64 -20.11
CA SER A 218 15.16 0.85 -21.03
C SER A 218 15.78 2.24 -20.89
N VAL A 219 14.95 3.30 -20.87
CA VAL A 219 15.41 4.69 -20.66
C VAL A 219 16.10 4.84 -19.31
N PHE A 220 15.54 4.27 -18.25
CA PHE A 220 16.10 4.34 -16.90
C PHE A 220 17.46 3.65 -16.83
N LEU A 221 17.58 2.43 -17.37
CA LEU A 221 18.83 1.68 -17.36
C LEU A 221 19.90 2.31 -18.28
N CYS A 222 19.51 2.98 -19.38
CA CYS A 222 20.42 3.77 -20.18
C CYS A 222 20.97 4.98 -19.43
N ALA A 223 20.16 5.62 -18.60
CA ALA A 223 20.58 6.80 -17.84
C ALA A 223 21.42 6.45 -16.59
N TYR A 224 21.06 5.39 -15.91
CA TYR A 224 21.60 5.06 -14.58
C TYR A 224 22.35 3.72 -14.50
N GLY A 225 22.21 2.83 -15.49
CA GLY A 225 22.90 1.53 -15.51
C GLY A 225 24.40 1.67 -15.75
N THR A 226 25.19 0.80 -15.16
CA THR A 226 26.64 0.73 -15.36
C THR A 226 27.03 -0.14 -16.54
N GLY A 227 26.08 -0.90 -17.12
CA GLY A 227 26.26 -1.68 -18.32
C GLY A 227 26.19 -0.84 -19.62
N SER A 228 26.59 -1.41 -20.75
CA SER A 228 26.42 -0.74 -22.06
C SER A 228 24.97 -0.59 -22.40
N CYS A 229 24.51 0.65 -22.66
CA CYS A 229 23.16 0.94 -23.11
C CYS A 229 22.89 0.29 -24.48
N SER A 230 22.06 -0.74 -24.53
CA SER A 230 21.48 -1.21 -25.79
C SER A 230 20.31 -0.29 -26.14
N LYS A 231 20.41 0.41 -27.29
CA LYS A 231 19.32 1.26 -27.76
C LYS A 231 18.00 0.48 -27.83
N PRO A 232 16.89 1.09 -27.37
CA PRO A 232 15.56 0.47 -27.55
C PRO A 232 15.32 0.24 -29.05
N ARG A 233 14.82 -0.95 -29.39
CA ARG A 233 14.40 -1.30 -30.75
C ARG A 233 13.10 -0.61 -31.13
#